data_baf09e757db5e787a53593809132eaeb
#
_entry.id   baf09e757db5e787a53593809132eaeb
#
_cell.length_a   1.000
_cell.length_b   1.000
_cell.length_c   1.000
_cell.angle_alpha   90.00
_cell.angle_beta   90.00
_cell.angle_gamma   90.00
#
_symmetry.space_group_name_H-M   'P 1'
#
loop_
_entity.id
_entity.type
_entity.pdbx_description
1 polymer ?
#
loop_
_entity_poly.entity_id
_entity_poly.type
_entity_poly.pdbx_seq_one_letter_code
_entity_poly.pdbx_strand_id
1 'polypeptide(L)'
;MPIKVKVKGEELQEVSEHFAKLASPSFNDVLNFSIESQSLEEGTLKLDLRDELIGNPIFRVLHGGVISSILDIAGAHAVYLYIFKQVMGKPIEKKMERLGRISTIDLRIDYIRPGKGQHFTATSNILRVGSKIAVSRMELHNEDNVLIAVGTGTYTVG
;
A
#
# COMPACT_ATOMS: atom_id res chain seq x y z
N MET A 1 13.44 6.09 -8.69
CA MET A 1 12.77 5.33 -9.78
C MET A 1 11.27 5.32 -9.50
N PRO A 2 10.43 5.51 -10.50
CA PRO A 2 8.99 5.43 -10.27
C PRO A 2 8.60 4.02 -9.81
N ILE A 3 7.59 3.96 -8.95
CA ILE A 3 7.05 2.71 -8.39
C ILE A 3 6.63 1.79 -9.54
N LYS A 4 7.01 0.53 -9.46
CA LYS A 4 6.58 -0.49 -10.41
C LYS A 4 5.13 -0.87 -10.09
N VAL A 5 4.24 -0.73 -11.08
CA VAL A 5 2.82 -1.05 -10.96
C VAL A 5 2.48 -2.19 -11.90
N LYS A 6 1.89 -3.25 -11.37
CA LYS A 6 1.35 -4.38 -12.12
C LYS A 6 0.00 -4.77 -11.54
N VAL A 7 -1.05 -4.31 -12.16
CA VAL A 7 -2.43 -4.54 -11.72
C VAL A 7 -3.28 -5.09 -12.85
N LYS A 8 -4.35 -5.79 -12.51
CA LYS A 8 -5.24 -6.42 -13.51
C LYS A 8 -6.20 -5.38 -14.10
N GLY A 9 -6.20 -5.26 -15.43
CA GLY A 9 -7.07 -4.37 -16.20
C GLY A 9 -6.33 -3.13 -16.72
N GLU A 10 -6.52 -2.81 -18.00
CA GLU A 10 -5.82 -1.72 -18.70
C GLU A 10 -6.08 -0.35 -18.05
N GLU A 11 -7.35 -0.05 -17.76
CA GLU A 11 -7.74 1.23 -17.17
C GLU A 11 -7.12 1.44 -15.79
N LEU A 12 -7.09 0.40 -14.94
CA LEU A 12 -6.45 0.48 -13.62
C LEU A 12 -4.94 0.64 -13.75
N GLN A 13 -4.32 -0.07 -14.69
CA GLN A 13 -2.88 0.05 -14.95
C GLN A 13 -2.52 1.48 -15.36
N GLU A 14 -3.24 2.06 -16.34
CA GLU A 14 -3.02 3.42 -16.83
C GLU A 14 -3.16 4.46 -15.71
N VAL A 15 -4.25 4.40 -14.95
CA VAL A 15 -4.51 5.35 -13.85
C VAL A 15 -3.47 5.22 -12.73
N SER A 16 -3.09 3.99 -12.37
CA SER A 16 -2.09 3.74 -11.33
C SER A 16 -0.70 4.21 -11.75
N GLU A 17 -0.30 4.02 -13.00
CA GLU A 17 0.96 4.56 -13.54
C GLU A 17 0.94 6.09 -13.60
N HIS A 18 -0.17 6.68 -13.99
CA HIS A 18 -0.33 8.13 -13.98
C HIS A 18 -0.19 8.69 -12.57
N PHE A 19 -0.85 8.08 -11.59
CA PHE A 19 -0.75 8.48 -10.19
C PHE A 19 0.70 8.34 -9.66
N ALA A 20 1.37 7.23 -9.95
CA ALA A 20 2.75 7.00 -9.56
C ALA A 20 3.70 8.05 -10.13
N LYS A 21 3.51 8.47 -11.39
CA LYS A 21 4.31 9.53 -12.03
C LYS A 21 4.11 10.89 -11.35
N LEU A 22 2.86 11.23 -11.00
CA LEU A 22 2.57 12.50 -10.31
C LEU A 22 3.12 12.51 -8.87
N ALA A 23 3.16 11.35 -8.22
CA ALA A 23 3.64 11.21 -6.86
C ALA A 23 5.18 11.09 -6.75
N SER A 24 5.92 11.07 -7.85
CA SER A 24 7.38 10.95 -7.85
C SER A 24 8.05 12.32 -8.13
N PRO A 25 9.13 12.72 -7.42
CA PRO A 25 9.76 11.99 -6.31
C PRO A 25 8.98 12.14 -4.99
N SER A 26 8.92 11.06 -4.23
CA SER A 26 8.19 11.04 -2.95
C SER A 26 8.81 10.07 -1.96
N PHE A 27 8.26 10.01 -0.75
CA PHE A 27 8.63 9.01 0.26
C PHE A 27 8.46 7.56 -0.26
N ASN A 28 7.50 7.33 -1.13
CA ASN A 28 7.27 6.03 -1.74
C ASN A 28 8.48 5.56 -2.58
N ASP A 29 9.17 6.50 -3.27
CA ASP A 29 10.39 6.16 -4.02
C ASP A 29 11.54 5.76 -3.09
N VAL A 30 11.60 6.31 -1.88
CA VAL A 30 12.59 5.92 -0.85
C VAL A 30 12.35 4.48 -0.41
N LEU A 31 11.10 4.08 -0.20
CA LEU A 31 10.73 2.70 0.14
C LEU A 31 10.98 1.76 -1.04
N ASN A 32 10.78 2.21 -2.27
CA ASN A 32 11.01 1.47 -3.52
C ASN A 32 10.33 0.10 -3.54
N PHE A 33 9.03 0.08 -3.26
CA PHE A 33 8.17 -1.10 -3.33
C PHE A 33 7.55 -1.24 -4.74
N SER A 34 6.93 -2.38 -5.00
CA SER A 34 6.08 -2.59 -6.18
C SER A 34 4.63 -2.85 -5.78
N ILE A 35 3.72 -2.44 -6.66
CA ILE A 35 2.28 -2.73 -6.54
C ILE A 35 1.96 -3.88 -7.49
N GLU A 36 1.40 -4.96 -6.95
CA GLU A 36 1.05 -6.16 -7.72
C GLU A 36 -0.35 -6.66 -7.33
N SER A 37 -1.38 -5.88 -7.61
CA SER A 37 -2.76 -6.26 -7.29
C SER A 37 -3.41 -7.05 -8.43
N GLN A 38 -3.86 -8.25 -8.12
CA GLN A 38 -4.50 -9.16 -9.08
C GLN A 38 -6.03 -8.98 -9.16
N SER A 39 -6.60 -8.20 -8.23
CA SER A 39 -8.03 -7.91 -8.18
C SER A 39 -8.30 -6.49 -7.72
N LEU A 40 -9.55 -6.04 -7.84
CA LEU A 40 -9.99 -4.77 -7.26
C LEU A 40 -10.46 -4.91 -5.80
N GLU A 41 -10.30 -6.08 -5.21
CA GLU A 41 -10.72 -6.38 -3.83
C GLU A 41 -9.55 -6.35 -2.85
N GLU A 42 -8.33 -6.64 -3.32
CA GLU A 42 -7.15 -6.81 -2.47
C GLU A 42 -5.97 -5.98 -2.99
N GLY A 43 -5.42 -5.18 -2.10
CA GLY A 43 -4.16 -4.46 -2.35
C GLY A 43 -2.97 -5.33 -2.00
N THR A 44 -2.01 -5.46 -2.91
CA THR A 44 -0.77 -6.21 -2.70
C THR A 44 0.43 -5.35 -3.07
N LEU A 45 1.36 -5.22 -2.13
CA LEU A 45 2.63 -4.53 -2.34
C LEU A 45 3.78 -5.46 -1.98
N LYS A 46 4.88 -5.35 -2.73
CA LYS A 46 6.11 -6.10 -2.46
C LYS A 46 7.27 -5.17 -2.16
N LEU A 47 8.04 -5.51 -1.15
CA LEU A 47 9.20 -4.77 -0.67
C LEU A 47 10.38 -5.71 -0.51
N ASP A 48 11.54 -5.34 -1.05
CA ASP A 48 12.80 -6.05 -0.86
C ASP A 48 13.58 -5.45 0.31
N LEU A 49 14.26 -6.30 1.08
CA LEU A 49 15.18 -5.85 2.12
C LEU A 49 16.36 -5.13 1.47
N ARG A 50 16.64 -3.92 1.94
CA ARG A 50 17.82 -3.13 1.58
C ARG A 50 18.47 -2.59 2.84
N ASP A 51 19.75 -2.30 2.78
CA ASP A 51 20.51 -1.86 3.97
C ASP A 51 19.92 -0.61 4.62
N GLU A 52 19.38 0.32 3.83
CA GLU A 52 18.75 1.56 4.32
C GLU A 52 17.45 1.32 5.09
N LEU A 53 16.84 0.14 4.95
CA LEU A 53 15.57 -0.22 5.60
C LEU A 53 15.76 -1.01 6.89
N ILE A 54 17.01 -1.32 7.26
CA ILE A 54 17.35 -2.12 8.44
C ILE A 54 17.23 -1.25 9.70
N GLY A 55 16.46 -1.72 10.67
CA GLY A 55 16.32 -1.09 11.99
C GLY A 55 17.31 -1.63 13.01
N ASN A 56 17.61 -2.94 12.95
CA ASN A 56 18.58 -3.60 13.82
C ASN A 56 19.67 -4.27 12.96
N PRO A 57 20.89 -3.70 12.93
CA PRO A 57 21.96 -4.19 12.07
C PRO A 57 22.52 -5.56 12.53
N ILE A 58 22.40 -5.89 13.81
CA ILE A 58 22.88 -7.18 14.36
C ILE A 58 22.06 -8.34 13.79
N PHE A 59 20.75 -8.20 13.80
CA PHE A 59 19.82 -9.25 13.33
C PHE A 59 19.34 -9.03 11.89
N ARG A 60 19.72 -7.91 11.25
CA ARG A 60 19.34 -7.52 9.89
C ARG A 60 17.83 -7.66 9.66
N VAL A 61 17.04 -6.99 10.48
CA VAL A 61 15.58 -6.97 10.40
C VAL A 61 15.07 -5.59 9.98
N LEU A 62 13.94 -5.56 9.30
CA LEU A 62 13.27 -4.31 8.90
C LEU A 62 13.05 -3.38 10.09
N HIS A 63 13.28 -2.09 9.86
CA HIS A 63 12.91 -1.05 10.82
C HIS A 63 11.39 -1.02 11.02
N GLY A 64 10.92 -0.86 12.26
CA GLY A 64 9.49 -0.76 12.56
C GLY A 64 8.77 0.35 11.81
N GLY A 65 9.46 1.48 11.56
CA GLY A 65 8.94 2.56 10.73
C GLY A 65 8.73 2.17 9.27
N VAL A 66 9.57 1.29 8.71
CA VAL A 66 9.38 0.73 7.36
C VAL A 66 8.16 -0.18 7.33
N ILE A 67 8.02 -1.04 8.35
CA ILE A 67 6.86 -1.94 8.49
C ILE A 67 5.55 -1.12 8.55
N SER A 68 5.50 -0.09 9.40
CA SER A 68 4.30 0.75 9.49
C SER A 68 4.03 1.52 8.21
N SER A 69 5.05 2.01 7.54
CA SER A 69 4.91 2.75 6.27
C SER A 69 4.37 1.87 5.15
N ILE A 70 4.90 0.66 4.96
CA ILE A 70 4.41 -0.23 3.90
C ILE A 70 2.98 -0.71 4.18
N LEU A 71 2.62 -0.91 5.44
CA LEU A 71 1.26 -1.27 5.83
C LEU A 71 0.28 -0.11 5.63
N ASP A 72 0.66 1.13 5.94
CA ASP A 72 -0.16 2.31 5.67
C ASP A 72 -0.44 2.45 4.17
N ILE A 73 0.61 2.34 3.35
CA ILE A 73 0.47 2.40 1.89
C ILE A 73 -0.41 1.27 1.37
N ALA A 74 -0.26 0.05 1.89
CA ALA A 74 -1.09 -1.08 1.50
C ALA A 74 -2.57 -0.83 1.84
N GLY A 75 -2.86 -0.31 3.05
CA GLY A 75 -4.21 0.05 3.45
C GLY A 75 -4.83 1.14 2.58
N ALA A 76 -4.07 2.20 2.28
CA ALA A 76 -4.48 3.25 1.36
C ALA A 76 -4.71 2.70 -0.06
N HIS A 77 -3.90 1.72 -0.50
CA HIS A 77 -4.07 1.09 -1.81
C HIS A 77 -5.37 0.28 -1.91
N ALA A 78 -5.79 -0.44 -0.86
CA ALA A 78 -7.10 -1.09 -0.84
C ALA A 78 -8.25 -0.07 -1.00
N VAL A 79 -8.14 1.07 -0.32
CA VAL A 79 -9.09 2.18 -0.47
C VAL A 79 -9.06 2.75 -1.90
N TYR A 80 -7.86 2.91 -2.47
CA TYR A 80 -7.67 3.34 -3.85
C TYR A 80 -8.40 2.42 -4.84
N LEU A 81 -8.25 1.11 -4.71
CA LEU A 81 -8.92 0.12 -5.56
C LEU A 81 -10.44 0.21 -5.44
N TYR A 82 -10.95 0.37 -4.21
CA TYR A 82 -12.38 0.54 -3.97
C TYR A 82 -12.94 1.82 -4.62
N ILE A 83 -12.26 2.96 -4.44
CA ILE A 83 -12.68 4.22 -5.06
C ILE A 83 -12.55 4.17 -6.58
N PHE A 84 -11.49 3.52 -7.09
CA PHE A 84 -11.31 3.33 -8.53
C PHE A 84 -12.52 2.66 -9.19
N LYS A 85 -13.10 1.61 -8.56
CA LYS A 85 -14.34 0.98 -9.05
C LYS A 85 -15.48 1.98 -9.27
N GLN A 86 -15.59 2.99 -8.40
CA GLN A 86 -16.65 4.01 -8.49
C GLN A 86 -16.42 5.03 -9.61
N VAL A 87 -15.19 5.16 -10.08
CA VAL A 87 -14.80 6.15 -11.09
C VAL A 87 -14.37 5.53 -12.42
N MET A 88 -14.50 4.23 -12.58
CA MET A 88 -14.25 3.53 -13.85
C MET A 88 -15.07 4.16 -14.98
N GLY A 89 -14.45 4.29 -16.15
CA GLY A 89 -15.07 4.91 -17.32
C GLY A 89 -15.20 6.44 -17.27
N LYS A 90 -14.82 7.10 -16.16
CA LYS A 90 -14.82 8.56 -16.07
C LYS A 90 -13.53 9.15 -16.67
N PRO A 91 -13.54 10.46 -17.09
CA PRO A 91 -12.33 11.16 -17.51
C PRO A 91 -11.22 11.10 -16.45
N ILE A 92 -9.96 11.11 -16.91
CA ILE A 92 -8.78 10.96 -16.02
C ILE A 92 -8.75 12.04 -14.92
N GLU A 93 -9.14 13.27 -15.23
CA GLU A 93 -9.17 14.38 -14.27
C GLU A 93 -10.12 14.09 -13.10
N LYS A 94 -11.28 13.48 -13.38
CA LYS A 94 -12.25 13.08 -12.34
C LYS A 94 -11.76 11.93 -11.50
N LYS A 95 -11.05 10.98 -12.12
CA LYS A 95 -10.40 9.88 -11.39
C LYS A 95 -9.33 10.43 -10.44
N MET A 96 -8.45 11.29 -10.94
CA MET A 96 -7.35 11.87 -10.15
C MET A 96 -7.88 12.74 -9.01
N GLU A 97 -8.91 13.56 -9.26
CA GLU A 97 -9.56 14.35 -8.22
C GLU A 97 -10.07 13.46 -7.08
N ARG A 98 -10.74 12.37 -7.41
CA ARG A 98 -11.36 11.48 -6.42
C ARG A 98 -10.32 10.63 -5.67
N LEU A 99 -9.36 10.06 -6.39
CA LEU A 99 -8.28 9.25 -5.81
C LEU A 99 -7.32 10.08 -4.97
N GLY A 100 -7.06 11.33 -5.36
CA GLY A 100 -6.20 12.25 -4.62
C GLY A 100 -6.75 12.72 -3.27
N ARG A 101 -8.01 12.43 -2.95
CA ARG A 101 -8.62 12.73 -1.64
C ARG A 101 -8.34 11.67 -0.57
N ILE A 102 -7.71 10.56 -0.94
CA ILE A 102 -7.37 9.50 0.00
C ILE A 102 -6.22 9.98 0.87
N SER A 103 -6.44 10.00 2.19
CA SER A 103 -5.46 10.41 3.18
C SER A 103 -5.63 9.61 4.46
N THR A 104 -4.53 9.25 5.11
CA THR A 104 -4.53 8.51 6.37
C THR A 104 -5.01 9.38 7.50
N ILE A 105 -6.00 8.91 8.27
CA ILE A 105 -6.51 9.57 9.49
C ILE A 105 -5.89 8.92 10.72
N ASP A 106 -5.87 7.59 10.76
CA ASP A 106 -5.38 6.80 11.89
C ASP A 106 -4.78 5.50 11.40
N LEU A 107 -3.77 5.02 12.11
CA LEU A 107 -3.07 3.79 11.82
C LEU A 107 -2.67 3.11 13.12
N ARG A 108 -3.14 1.89 13.32
CA ARG A 108 -2.68 1.00 14.39
C ARG A 108 -1.90 -0.16 13.78
N ILE A 109 -0.69 -0.40 14.30
CA ILE A 109 0.16 -1.52 13.92
C ILE A 109 0.47 -2.37 15.14
N ASP A 110 0.27 -3.67 15.01
CA ASP A 110 0.68 -4.67 15.98
C ASP A 110 1.87 -5.45 15.38
N TYR A 111 3.05 -5.29 15.97
CA TYR A 111 4.29 -5.97 15.58
C TYR A 111 4.32 -7.35 16.21
N ILE A 112 4.10 -8.38 15.40
CA ILE A 112 3.94 -9.76 15.86
C ILE A 112 5.29 -10.47 15.97
N ARG A 113 6.17 -10.22 14.98
CA ARG A 113 7.52 -10.83 14.89
C ARG A 113 8.53 -9.86 14.32
N PRO A 114 9.85 -10.06 14.58
CA PRO A 114 10.88 -9.30 13.89
C PRO A 114 10.74 -9.41 12.37
N GLY A 115 10.92 -8.30 11.67
CA GLY A 115 10.87 -8.23 10.20
C GLY A 115 12.07 -8.91 9.55
N LYS A 116 12.23 -10.23 9.74
CA LYS A 116 13.31 -11.04 9.21
C LYS A 116 12.92 -11.64 7.88
N GLY A 117 13.78 -11.49 6.86
CA GLY A 117 13.55 -11.98 5.50
C GLY A 117 14.29 -11.13 4.48
N GLN A 118 14.18 -11.51 3.20
CA GLN A 118 14.72 -10.77 2.06
C GLN A 118 13.60 -10.10 1.25
N HIS A 119 12.42 -10.70 1.25
CA HIS A 119 11.25 -10.23 0.51
C HIS A 119 10.04 -10.18 1.43
N PHE A 120 9.29 -9.12 1.32
CA PHE A 120 8.09 -8.90 2.14
C PHE A 120 6.90 -8.59 1.25
N THR A 121 5.76 -9.15 1.61
CA THR A 121 4.49 -8.90 0.95
C THR A 121 3.51 -8.29 1.94
N ALA A 122 3.04 -7.08 1.65
CA ALA A 122 1.96 -6.44 2.37
C ALA A 122 0.66 -6.64 1.59
N THR A 123 -0.33 -7.23 2.24
CA THR A 123 -1.68 -7.39 1.71
C THR A 123 -2.66 -6.54 2.49
N SER A 124 -3.73 -6.11 1.83
CA SER A 124 -4.77 -5.29 2.45
C SER A 124 -6.13 -5.52 1.82
N ASN A 125 -7.16 -5.44 2.65
CA ASN A 125 -8.54 -5.52 2.23
C ASN A 125 -9.39 -4.49 3.00
N ILE A 126 -10.52 -4.11 2.41
CA ILE A 126 -11.49 -3.21 3.03
C ILE A 126 -12.31 -3.95 4.08
N LEU A 127 -12.39 -3.39 5.30
CA LEU A 127 -13.32 -3.82 6.33
C LEU A 127 -14.67 -3.10 6.20
N ARG A 128 -14.62 -1.79 5.94
CA ARG A 128 -15.82 -0.95 5.80
C ARG A 128 -15.50 0.31 4.99
N VAL A 129 -16.48 0.76 4.20
CA VAL A 129 -16.47 2.09 3.59
C VAL A 129 -17.76 2.81 3.96
N GLY A 130 -17.62 4.03 4.47
CA GLY A 130 -18.70 4.99 4.69
C GLY A 130 -18.67 6.11 3.66
N SER A 131 -19.45 7.16 3.89
CA SER A 131 -19.51 8.32 3.00
C SER A 131 -18.24 9.19 3.02
N LYS A 132 -17.53 9.21 4.15
CA LYS A 132 -16.35 10.08 4.36
C LYS A 132 -15.07 9.31 4.66
N ILE A 133 -15.17 8.12 5.25
CA ILE A 133 -14.04 7.33 5.68
C ILE A 133 -14.16 5.87 5.26
N ALA A 134 -13.01 5.24 5.06
CA ALA A 134 -12.86 3.79 4.89
C ALA A 134 -11.96 3.23 5.99
N VAL A 135 -12.18 1.97 6.35
CA VAL A 135 -11.31 1.21 7.26
C VAL A 135 -10.80 -0.01 6.52
N SER A 136 -9.49 -0.20 6.55
CA SER A 136 -8.84 -1.38 5.96
C SER A 136 -8.04 -2.18 6.98
N ARG A 137 -7.87 -3.46 6.71
CA ARG A 137 -7.02 -4.39 7.44
C ARG A 137 -5.82 -4.74 6.58
N MET A 138 -4.63 -4.77 7.18
CA MET A 138 -3.38 -5.05 6.50
C MET A 138 -2.59 -6.13 7.24
N GLU A 139 -1.81 -6.89 6.47
CA GLU A 139 -0.88 -7.90 6.98
C GLU A 139 0.45 -7.82 6.22
N LEU A 140 1.56 -7.99 6.93
CA LEU A 140 2.89 -8.10 6.36
C LEU A 140 3.45 -9.50 6.61
N HIS A 141 3.83 -10.17 5.54
CA HIS A 141 4.48 -11.49 5.57
C HIS A 141 5.86 -11.43 4.91
N ASN A 142 6.76 -12.30 5.32
CA ASN A 142 8.02 -12.52 4.61
C ASN A 142 7.86 -13.60 3.51
N GLU A 143 8.95 -13.93 2.81
CA GLU A 143 8.99 -14.95 1.75
C GLU A 143 8.58 -16.36 2.21
N ASP A 144 8.75 -16.68 3.49
CA ASP A 144 8.35 -17.97 4.10
C ASP A 144 6.91 -17.95 4.60
N ASN A 145 6.13 -16.93 4.21
CA ASN A 145 4.75 -16.70 4.65
C ASN A 145 4.61 -16.56 6.19
N VAL A 146 5.65 -16.09 6.85
CA VAL A 146 5.62 -15.78 8.29
C VAL A 146 5.00 -14.42 8.51
N LEU A 147 3.94 -14.34 9.32
CA LEU A 147 3.30 -13.09 9.69
C LEU A 147 4.21 -12.23 10.56
N ILE A 148 4.59 -11.06 10.05
CA ILE A 148 5.48 -10.10 10.72
C ILE A 148 4.69 -9.07 11.51
N ALA A 149 3.69 -8.46 10.88
CA ALA A 149 2.87 -7.43 11.50
C ALA A 149 1.46 -7.41 10.91
N VAL A 150 0.53 -6.87 11.67
CA VAL A 150 -0.84 -6.60 11.25
C VAL A 150 -1.16 -5.14 11.49
N GLY A 151 -2.01 -4.57 10.66
CA GLY A 151 -2.45 -3.19 10.79
C GLY A 151 -3.94 -3.01 10.58
N THR A 152 -4.47 -1.93 11.14
CA THR A 152 -5.79 -1.40 10.81
C THR A 152 -5.63 0.09 10.59
N GLY A 153 -6.08 0.56 9.43
CA GLY A 153 -5.99 1.97 9.05
C GLY A 153 -7.35 2.56 8.72
N THR A 154 -7.50 3.85 9.01
CA THR A 154 -8.67 4.66 8.67
C THR A 154 -8.25 5.74 7.70
N TYR A 155 -8.98 5.89 6.60
CA TYR A 155 -8.63 6.76 5.48
C TYR A 155 -9.82 7.62 5.06
N THR A 156 -9.56 8.84 4.59
CA THR A 156 -10.59 9.66 3.94
C THR A 156 -10.97 9.07 2.58
N VAL A 157 -12.24 9.22 2.18
CA VAL A 157 -12.77 8.83 0.86
C VAL A 157 -13.68 9.88 0.24
N GLY A 158 -13.94 11.00 0.92
CA GLY A 158 -14.87 12.06 0.49
C GLY A 158 -14.28 13.44 0.45
#